data_dfd692823aa5d551edee6422292d7010
#
_entry.id   dfd692823aa5d551edee6422292d7010
#
_cell.length_a   1.000
_cell.length_b   1.000
_cell.length_c   1.000
_cell.angle_alpha   90.00
_cell.angle_beta   90.00
_cell.angle_gamma   90.00
#
_symmetry.space_group_name_H-M   'P 1'
#
loop_
_entity.id
_entity.type
_entity.pdbx_description
1 polymer ?
#
loop_
_entity_poly.entity_id
_entity_poly.type
_entity_poly.pdbx_seq_one_letter_code
_entity_poly.pdbx_strand_id
1 'polypeptide(L)'
;MMNERAASLGMENTHFEDCCGLTDSDNHYTTARDIALMAQELITRYPQIKSYTTIWMENITHVTIQGSKEFGLANTNKLLKQYPSTTGLKTGSTNKAKYCVCATANKDGVELIAVIMGCPNYKDRFTEAQSLLQFGYTTCKLYQDENPPELMP
;
A
#
# COMPACT_ATOMS: atom_id res chain seq x y z
N MET A 1 7.71 12.20 -16.55
CA MET A 1 8.33 11.26 -15.56
C MET A 1 7.34 10.30 -14.93
N MET A 2 6.31 10.73 -14.13
CA MET A 2 5.38 9.76 -13.47
C MET A 2 4.63 8.90 -14.49
N ASN A 3 4.03 9.49 -15.53
CA ASN A 3 3.30 8.76 -16.57
C ASN A 3 4.19 7.85 -17.41
N GLU A 4 5.42 8.26 -17.73
CA GLU A 4 6.40 7.42 -18.42
C GLU A 4 6.77 6.19 -17.57
N ARG A 5 6.92 6.40 -16.24
CA ARG A 5 7.18 5.29 -15.33
C ARG A 5 5.98 4.35 -15.21
N ALA A 6 4.77 4.89 -15.11
CA ALA A 6 3.54 4.09 -15.11
C ALA A 6 3.47 3.22 -16.37
N ALA A 7 3.66 3.80 -17.55
CA ALA A 7 3.69 3.06 -18.81
C ALA A 7 4.77 1.96 -18.82
N SER A 8 5.98 2.25 -18.32
CA SER A 8 7.07 1.26 -18.24
C SER A 8 6.80 0.09 -17.30
N LEU A 9 5.86 0.24 -16.36
CA LEU A 9 5.39 -0.80 -15.43
C LEU A 9 4.16 -1.54 -15.94
N GLY A 10 3.63 -1.19 -17.12
CA GLY A 10 2.41 -1.78 -17.67
C GLY A 10 1.13 -1.30 -16.97
N MET A 11 1.16 -0.10 -16.36
CA MET A 11 0.00 0.54 -15.74
C MET A 11 -0.85 1.20 -16.84
N GLU A 12 -1.62 0.40 -17.57
CA GLU A 12 -2.33 0.82 -18.79
C GLU A 12 -3.54 1.73 -18.52
N ASN A 13 -4.04 1.74 -17.28
CA ASN A 13 -5.22 2.50 -16.88
C ASN A 13 -4.87 3.53 -15.80
N THR A 14 -3.73 4.21 -15.96
CA THR A 14 -3.25 5.20 -15.01
C THR A 14 -2.75 6.45 -15.72
N HIS A 15 -3.19 7.59 -15.24
CA HIS A 15 -2.66 8.89 -15.64
C HIS A 15 -2.54 9.82 -14.43
N PHE A 16 -1.38 10.42 -14.28
CA PHE A 16 -1.05 11.37 -13.21
C PHE A 16 -0.94 12.79 -13.77
N GLU A 17 -1.63 13.73 -13.18
CA GLU A 17 -1.50 15.16 -13.47
C GLU A 17 -0.57 15.88 -12.48
N ASP A 18 -0.56 15.39 -11.22
CA ASP A 18 0.32 15.93 -10.16
C ASP A 18 0.94 14.81 -9.32
N CYS A 19 1.84 15.17 -8.42
CA CYS A 19 2.53 14.25 -7.52
C CYS A 19 1.95 14.22 -6.10
N CYS A 20 1.01 15.10 -5.76
CA CYS A 20 0.43 15.16 -4.42
C CYS A 20 -0.88 14.36 -4.28
N GLY A 21 -1.58 14.10 -5.40
CA GLY A 21 -2.82 13.32 -5.42
C GLY A 21 -4.01 14.03 -4.77
N LEU A 22 -4.02 15.37 -4.77
CA LEU A 22 -5.10 16.19 -4.21
C LEU A 22 -5.95 16.87 -5.27
N THR A 23 -5.67 16.64 -6.55
CA THR A 23 -6.49 17.16 -7.65
C THR A 23 -7.84 16.44 -7.73
N ASP A 24 -8.87 17.20 -8.07
CA ASP A 24 -10.22 16.67 -8.35
C ASP A 24 -10.45 16.41 -9.86
N SER A 25 -9.40 16.50 -10.67
CA SER A 25 -9.45 16.26 -12.11
C SER A 25 -9.85 14.82 -12.43
N ASP A 26 -10.67 14.65 -13.47
CA ASP A 26 -11.02 13.34 -14.02
C ASP A 26 -9.86 12.70 -14.78
N ASN A 27 -8.88 13.50 -15.17
CA ASN A 27 -7.67 13.03 -15.84
C ASN A 27 -6.62 12.46 -14.87
N HIS A 28 -6.84 12.57 -13.56
CA HIS A 28 -5.97 11.98 -12.54
C HIS A 28 -6.61 10.69 -12.03
N TYR A 29 -6.28 9.57 -12.62
CA TYR A 29 -6.93 8.29 -12.35
C TYR A 29 -5.94 7.12 -12.32
N THR A 30 -6.36 6.04 -11.70
CA THR A 30 -5.64 4.77 -11.65
C THR A 30 -6.61 3.62 -11.35
N THR A 31 -6.10 2.39 -11.35
CA THR A 31 -6.83 1.18 -10.96
C THR A 31 -6.14 0.47 -9.80
N ALA A 32 -6.88 -0.41 -9.11
CA ALA A 32 -6.30 -1.23 -8.05
C ALA A 32 -5.18 -2.15 -8.60
N ARG A 33 -5.32 -2.66 -9.82
CA ARG A 33 -4.29 -3.45 -10.51
C ARG A 33 -3.03 -2.63 -10.72
N ASP A 34 -3.15 -1.44 -11.26
CA ASP A 34 -2.00 -0.59 -11.57
C ASP A 34 -1.26 -0.16 -10.30
N ILE A 35 -1.99 0.18 -9.24
CA ILE A 35 -1.38 0.46 -7.94
C ILE A 35 -0.66 -0.78 -7.39
N ALA A 36 -1.18 -1.99 -7.59
CA ALA A 36 -0.50 -3.22 -7.18
C ALA A 36 0.80 -3.44 -7.96
N LEU A 37 0.83 -3.17 -9.27
CA LEU A 37 2.05 -3.24 -10.10
C LEU A 37 3.13 -2.25 -9.59
N MET A 38 2.73 -1.01 -9.32
CA MET A 38 3.63 0.00 -8.75
C MET A 38 4.16 -0.41 -7.36
N ALA A 39 3.28 -0.93 -6.52
CA ALA A 39 3.64 -1.40 -5.19
C ALA A 39 4.61 -2.59 -5.24
N GLN A 40 4.37 -3.55 -6.14
CA GLN A 40 5.25 -4.68 -6.37
C GLN A 40 6.65 -4.24 -6.77
N GLU A 41 6.75 -3.35 -7.75
CA GLU A 41 8.05 -2.77 -8.16
C GLU A 41 8.76 -2.10 -6.99
N LEU A 42 8.03 -1.29 -6.21
CA LEU A 42 8.59 -0.56 -5.07
C LEU A 42 9.15 -1.49 -4.00
N ILE A 43 8.37 -2.47 -3.53
CA ILE A 43 8.80 -3.36 -2.43
C ILE A 43 9.84 -4.38 -2.86
N THR A 44 9.90 -4.72 -4.15
CA THR A 44 10.89 -5.65 -4.71
C THR A 44 12.23 -4.98 -4.95
N ARG A 45 12.23 -3.80 -5.57
CA ARG A 45 13.49 -3.09 -5.90
C ARG A 45 14.05 -2.28 -4.73
N TYR A 46 13.17 -1.82 -3.84
CA TYR A 46 13.54 -0.95 -2.73
C TYR A 46 12.96 -1.47 -1.41
N PRO A 47 13.33 -2.69 -0.98
CA PRO A 47 12.76 -3.35 0.20
C PRO A 47 12.95 -2.54 1.49
N GLN A 48 13.94 -1.64 1.53
CA GLN A 48 14.15 -0.72 2.64
C GLN A 48 12.96 0.22 2.90
N ILE A 49 12.02 0.38 1.94
CA ILE A 49 10.80 1.17 2.17
C ILE A 49 10.00 0.64 3.37
N LYS A 50 10.06 -0.66 3.62
CA LYS A 50 9.36 -1.30 4.71
C LYS A 50 9.79 -0.80 6.09
N SER A 51 11.06 -0.39 6.25
CA SER A 51 11.54 0.19 7.52
C SER A 51 10.88 1.52 7.85
N TYR A 52 10.39 2.24 6.84
CA TYR A 52 9.65 3.49 7.02
C TYR A 52 8.13 3.25 7.13
N THR A 53 7.58 2.38 6.30
CA THR A 53 6.13 2.17 6.24
C THR A 53 5.57 1.43 7.45
N THR A 54 6.42 0.76 8.23
CA THR A 54 6.06 0.07 9.48
C THR A 54 6.17 0.96 10.73
N ILE A 55 6.75 2.15 10.62
CA ILE A 55 6.79 3.09 11.75
C ILE A 55 5.36 3.47 12.12
N TRP A 56 4.96 3.18 13.37
CA TRP A 56 3.63 3.51 13.86
C TRP A 56 3.53 4.95 14.37
N MET A 57 4.50 5.37 15.16
CA MET A 57 4.59 6.73 15.70
C MET A 57 6.05 7.18 15.75
N GLU A 58 6.28 8.43 15.43
CA GLU A 58 7.60 9.06 15.52
C GLU A 58 7.44 10.55 15.84
N ASN A 59 8.35 11.08 16.64
CA ASN A 59 8.42 12.51 16.90
C ASN A 59 9.48 13.12 15.98
N ILE A 60 9.12 14.21 15.32
CA ILE A 60 10.04 15.02 14.52
C ILE A 60 10.20 16.41 15.13
N THR A 61 11.40 16.93 15.09
CA THR A 61 11.66 18.32 15.50
C THR A 61 11.55 19.22 14.27
N HIS A 62 10.53 20.06 14.25
CA HIS A 62 10.37 21.08 13.22
C HIS A 62 11.08 22.36 13.65
N VAL A 63 12.12 22.74 12.91
CA VAL A 63 12.93 23.95 13.19
C VAL A 63 12.54 25.05 12.20
N THR A 64 12.18 26.21 12.71
CA THR A 64 11.86 27.42 11.95
C THR A 64 12.67 28.60 12.45
N ILE A 65 12.58 29.73 11.78
CA ILE A 65 13.16 31.00 12.26
C ILE A 65 12.55 31.47 13.59
N GLN A 66 11.37 30.96 13.97
CA GLN A 66 10.65 31.29 15.20
C GLN A 66 11.00 30.34 16.36
N GLY A 67 11.86 29.35 16.12
CA GLY A 67 12.24 28.33 17.11
C GLY A 67 11.98 26.90 16.66
N SER A 68 12.18 25.96 17.56
CA SER A 68 11.94 24.54 17.34
C SER A 68 10.71 24.03 18.06
N LYS A 69 9.96 23.14 17.43
CA LYS A 69 8.79 22.49 18.03
C LYS A 69 8.77 21.00 17.66
N GLU A 70 8.46 20.16 18.66
CA GLU A 70 8.24 18.74 18.39
C GLU A 70 6.83 18.46 17.88
N PHE A 71 6.76 17.59 16.87
CA PHE A 71 5.51 17.07 16.32
C PHE A 71 5.50 15.56 16.41
N GLY A 72 4.49 15.00 17.08
CA GLY A 72 4.19 13.59 17.04
C GLY A 72 3.47 13.23 15.74
N LEU A 73 4.06 12.35 14.97
CA LEU A 73 3.46 11.78 13.76
C LEU A 73 2.92 10.38 14.06
N ALA A 74 1.72 10.08 13.56
CA ALA A 74 1.13 8.76 13.66
C ALA A 74 0.78 8.23 12.28
N ASN A 75 1.09 6.96 12.03
CA ASN A 75 0.76 6.30 10.78
C ASN A 75 -0.75 6.17 10.62
N THR A 76 -1.24 6.51 9.44
CA THR A 76 -2.66 6.40 9.11
C THR A 76 -3.08 4.97 8.74
N ASN A 77 -2.12 4.08 8.47
CA ASN A 77 -2.39 2.68 8.16
C ASN A 77 -2.66 1.86 9.44
N LYS A 78 -3.94 1.72 9.79
CA LYS A 78 -4.35 0.99 11.00
C LYS A 78 -4.06 -0.50 10.95
N LEU A 79 -3.82 -1.09 9.75
CA LEU A 79 -3.44 -2.50 9.62
C LEU A 79 -2.17 -2.84 10.38
N LEU A 80 -1.23 -1.90 10.54
CA LEU A 80 -0.02 -2.09 11.34
C LEU A 80 -0.30 -2.52 12.80
N LYS A 81 -1.48 -2.18 13.33
CA LYS A 81 -1.94 -2.59 14.67
C LYS A 81 -2.95 -3.73 14.66
N GLN A 82 -3.67 -3.87 13.57
CA GLN A 82 -4.78 -4.83 13.45
C GLN A 82 -4.33 -6.18 12.87
N TYR A 83 -3.30 -6.18 12.02
CA TYR A 83 -2.83 -7.35 11.30
C TYR A 83 -1.29 -7.45 11.39
N PRO A 84 -0.75 -8.30 12.28
CA PRO A 84 0.68 -8.34 12.61
C PRO A 84 1.63 -8.58 11.43
N SER A 85 1.17 -9.26 10.38
CA SER A 85 1.97 -9.50 9.17
C SER A 85 2.12 -8.28 8.26
N THR A 86 1.46 -7.16 8.57
CA THR A 86 1.48 -5.95 7.73
C THR A 86 2.87 -5.32 7.68
N THR A 87 3.35 -5.08 6.46
CA THR A 87 4.65 -4.43 6.18
C THR A 87 4.50 -3.01 5.57
N GLY A 88 3.26 -2.56 5.33
CA GLY A 88 2.97 -1.23 4.78
C GLY A 88 1.64 -1.22 4.05
N LEU A 89 1.37 -0.39 3.04
CA LEU A 89 2.31 0.50 2.36
C LEU A 89 1.84 1.97 2.48
N LYS A 90 0.68 2.30 1.84
CA LYS A 90 0.18 3.68 1.74
C LYS A 90 -1.34 3.75 1.82
N THR A 91 -1.83 4.74 2.55
CA THR A 91 -3.26 5.13 2.57
C THR A 91 -3.47 6.42 1.81
N GLY A 92 -4.68 6.63 1.31
CA GLY A 92 -5.11 7.89 0.73
C GLY A 92 -6.60 8.12 0.91
N SER A 93 -7.01 9.39 0.88
CA SER A 93 -8.42 9.74 0.82
C SER A 93 -8.61 11.15 0.28
N THR A 94 -9.56 11.31 -0.61
CA THR A 94 -10.14 12.59 -1.06
C THR A 94 -11.65 12.45 -1.11
N ASN A 95 -12.36 13.54 -1.28
CA ASN A 95 -13.81 13.48 -1.46
C ASN A 95 -14.21 12.64 -2.67
N LYS A 96 -13.43 12.68 -3.74
CA LYS A 96 -13.66 11.95 -4.99
C LYS A 96 -13.22 10.49 -4.91
N ALA A 97 -11.97 10.26 -4.48
CA ALA A 97 -11.39 8.92 -4.39
C ALA A 97 -11.93 8.08 -3.22
N LYS A 98 -12.65 8.70 -2.27
CA LYS A 98 -13.06 8.05 -1.02
C LYS A 98 -11.86 7.52 -0.24
N TYR A 99 -12.01 6.42 0.48
CA TYR A 99 -10.94 5.85 1.30
C TYR A 99 -10.23 4.72 0.57
N CYS A 100 -8.92 4.87 0.42
CA CYS A 100 -8.08 3.91 -0.30
C CYS A 100 -6.95 3.40 0.60
N VAL A 101 -6.51 2.17 0.36
CA VAL A 101 -5.29 1.62 0.94
C VAL A 101 -4.62 0.66 -0.04
N CYS A 102 -3.33 0.81 -0.20
CA CYS A 102 -2.44 -0.22 -0.71
C CYS A 102 -1.75 -0.83 0.51
N ALA A 103 -2.08 -2.07 0.84
CA ALA A 103 -1.54 -2.81 1.96
C ALA A 103 -0.56 -3.86 1.48
N THR A 104 0.56 -4.00 2.19
CA THR A 104 1.52 -5.09 2.01
C THR A 104 1.64 -5.89 3.29
N ALA A 105 1.82 -7.18 3.16
CA ALA A 105 2.01 -8.07 4.29
C ALA A 105 2.96 -9.22 3.92
N ASN A 106 3.74 -9.67 4.89
CA ASN A 106 4.60 -10.84 4.74
C ASN A 106 4.31 -11.85 5.86
N LYS A 107 4.00 -13.07 5.47
CA LYS A 107 3.77 -14.18 6.38
C LYS A 107 4.43 -15.43 5.83
N ASP A 108 5.27 -16.06 6.64
CA ASP A 108 5.97 -17.31 6.30
C ASP A 108 6.76 -17.23 4.97
N GLY A 109 7.34 -16.05 4.69
CA GLY A 109 8.09 -15.78 3.46
C GLY A 109 7.23 -15.42 2.24
N VAL A 110 5.91 -15.54 2.32
CA VAL A 110 4.99 -15.12 1.26
C VAL A 110 4.65 -13.65 1.43
N GLU A 111 4.97 -12.84 0.42
CA GLU A 111 4.64 -11.42 0.40
C GLU A 111 3.43 -11.16 -0.49
N LEU A 112 2.41 -10.52 0.07
CA LEU A 112 1.17 -10.19 -0.61
C LEU A 112 0.92 -8.68 -0.64
N ILE A 113 0.23 -8.24 -1.68
CA ILE A 113 -0.25 -6.87 -1.86
C ILE A 113 -1.76 -6.91 -2.01
N ALA A 114 -2.46 -6.10 -1.21
CA ALA A 114 -3.90 -5.90 -1.33
C ALA A 114 -4.19 -4.41 -1.56
N VAL A 115 -4.95 -4.11 -2.59
CA VAL A 115 -5.32 -2.74 -2.95
C VAL A 115 -6.82 -2.57 -2.87
N ILE A 116 -7.28 -1.69 -2.00
CA ILE A 116 -8.67 -1.30 -1.84
C ILE A 116 -8.81 0.16 -2.27
N MET A 117 -9.76 0.44 -3.13
CA MET A 117 -10.02 1.79 -3.64
C MET A 117 -11.51 2.13 -3.55
N GLY A 118 -11.81 3.40 -3.37
CA GLY A 118 -13.19 3.90 -3.41
C GLY A 118 -14.07 3.46 -2.23
N CYS A 119 -13.50 3.03 -1.11
CA CYS A 119 -14.25 2.58 0.05
C CYS A 119 -15.07 3.73 0.64
N PRO A 120 -16.39 3.57 0.88
CA PRO A 120 -17.22 4.66 1.38
C PRO A 120 -16.89 5.04 2.83
N ASN A 121 -16.43 4.08 3.63
CA ASN A 121 -16.13 4.27 5.03
C ASN A 121 -14.63 4.11 5.35
N TYR A 122 -14.15 4.95 6.24
CA TYR A 122 -12.75 4.96 6.66
C TYR A 122 -12.25 3.61 7.18
N LYS A 123 -13.07 2.89 7.96
CA LYS A 123 -12.68 1.62 8.59
C LYS A 123 -12.70 0.45 7.62
N ASP A 124 -13.66 0.43 6.70
CA ASP A 124 -13.96 -0.71 5.85
C ASP A 124 -12.78 -1.05 4.93
N ARG A 125 -12.04 -0.04 4.45
CA ARG A 125 -10.82 -0.28 3.64
C ARG A 125 -9.81 -1.19 4.33
N PHE A 126 -9.71 -1.14 5.67
CA PHE A 126 -8.77 -1.98 6.43
C PHE A 126 -9.33 -3.38 6.65
N THR A 127 -10.62 -3.49 6.94
CA THR A 127 -11.29 -4.78 7.08
C THR A 127 -11.26 -5.56 5.77
N GLU A 128 -11.55 -4.90 4.66
CA GLU A 128 -11.50 -5.51 3.32
C GLU A 128 -10.08 -5.90 2.92
N ALA A 129 -9.09 -5.02 3.18
CA ALA A 129 -7.70 -5.34 2.89
C ALA A 129 -7.20 -6.54 3.72
N GLN A 130 -7.56 -6.62 5.00
CA GLN A 130 -7.24 -7.77 5.85
C GLN A 130 -7.87 -9.05 5.32
N SER A 131 -9.15 -9.01 4.96
CA SER A 131 -9.87 -10.16 4.41
C SER A 131 -9.24 -10.64 3.10
N LEU A 132 -8.85 -9.71 2.22
CA LEU A 132 -8.19 -10.03 0.95
C LEU A 132 -6.81 -10.64 1.17
N LEU A 133 -6.00 -10.11 2.08
CA LEU A 133 -4.70 -10.68 2.45
C LEU A 133 -4.87 -12.09 3.04
N GLN A 134 -5.84 -12.29 3.91
CA GLN A 134 -6.10 -13.60 4.52
C GLN A 134 -6.56 -14.62 3.48
N PHE A 135 -7.42 -14.22 2.54
CA PHE A 135 -7.80 -15.05 1.40
C PHE A 135 -6.58 -15.44 0.58
N GLY A 136 -5.70 -14.48 0.25
CA GLY A 136 -4.47 -14.74 -0.50
C GLY A 136 -3.55 -15.75 0.20
N TYR A 137 -3.32 -15.61 1.50
CA TYR A 137 -2.50 -16.58 2.26
C TYR A 137 -3.12 -17.97 2.30
N THR A 138 -4.44 -18.05 2.46
CA THR A 138 -5.14 -19.35 2.43
C THR A 138 -4.97 -20.00 1.07
N THR A 139 -5.13 -19.26 -0.01
CA THR A 139 -4.97 -19.77 -1.38
C THR A 139 -3.53 -20.21 -1.65
N CYS A 140 -2.53 -19.42 -1.23
CA CYS A 140 -1.12 -19.80 -1.37
C CYS A 140 -0.80 -21.08 -0.61
N LYS A 141 -1.33 -21.24 0.60
CA LYS A 141 -1.13 -22.44 1.40
C LYS A 141 -1.75 -23.68 0.74
N LEU A 142 -2.99 -23.58 0.26
CA LEU A 142 -3.63 -24.66 -0.47
C LEU A 142 -2.82 -25.08 -1.71
N TYR A 143 -2.32 -24.10 -2.46
CA TYR A 143 -1.47 -24.37 -3.62
C TYR A 143 -0.17 -25.08 -3.23
N GLN A 144 0.49 -24.68 -2.15
CA GLN A 144 1.70 -25.30 -1.66
C GLN A 144 1.44 -26.74 -1.14
N ASP A 145 0.32 -26.96 -0.47
CA ASP A 145 -0.08 -28.27 0.02
C ASP A 145 -0.39 -29.24 -1.14
N GLU A 146 -0.96 -28.74 -2.25
CA GLU A 146 -1.24 -29.51 -3.47
C GLU A 146 0.01 -29.72 -4.36
N ASN A 147 1.01 -28.84 -4.26
CA ASN A 147 2.24 -28.86 -5.04
C ASN A 147 3.47 -28.78 -4.11
N PRO A 148 3.77 -29.83 -3.32
CA PRO A 148 4.92 -29.81 -2.44
C PRO A 148 6.23 -29.70 -3.24
N PRO A 149 7.28 -29.06 -2.71
CA PRO A 149 8.55 -28.80 -3.41
C PRO A 149 9.22 -30.07 -3.98
N GLU A 150 8.95 -31.23 -3.39
CA GLU A 150 9.48 -32.52 -3.80
C GLU A 150 8.87 -33.01 -5.14
N LEU A 151 7.76 -32.43 -5.57
CA LEU A 151 7.07 -32.76 -6.82
C LEU A 151 7.25 -31.70 -7.91
N MET A 152 7.98 -30.63 -7.65
CA MET A 152 8.30 -29.62 -8.66
C MET A 152 9.57 -30.03 -9.42
N PRO A 153 9.52 -30.05 -10.78
CA PRO A 153 10.66 -30.41 -11.62
C PRO A 153 11.82 -29.41 -11.52
#